data_6dbca708307efba81b78374fdf11ed34
#
_entry.id   6dbca708307efba81b78374fdf11ed34
#
_cell.length_a   1.000
_cell.length_b   1.000
_cell.length_c   1.000
_cell.angle_alpha   90.00
_cell.angle_beta   90.00
_cell.angle_gamma   90.00
#
_symmetry.space_group_name_H-M   'P 1'
#
loop_
_entity.id
_entity.type
_entity.pdbx_description
1 polymer ?
#
loop_
_entity_poly.entity_id
_entity_poly.type
_entity_poly.pdbx_seq_one_letter_code
_entity_poly.pdbx_strand_id
1 'polypeptide(L)'
;MSEKQSNEQVEAFLNKESQWQEEYKYLRALIFNETELEEAYKWMHPCYTLNNKNVVLIHGFKNYVALLFHKGAMLEDKYHTLIQQTEKVQAARQLRFENLTEIQARSEEIKYYLAEAIKAEKAGKKVEMKKTEEYVIPKELEAKFEEMPQLESSFYKLTPGRQHQYIYHIGQAKRSETRQKRVEKYINQILEGKGMHDK
;
A
#
# COMPACT_ATOMS: atom_id res chain seq x y z
N MET A 1 29.93 4.14 -12.94
CA MET A 1 28.54 3.69 -12.72
C MET A 1 28.65 2.22 -12.34
N SER A 2 28.27 1.82 -11.13
CA SER A 2 28.23 0.41 -10.77
C SER A 2 27.20 -0.28 -11.66
N GLU A 3 27.54 -1.43 -12.26
CA GLU A 3 26.59 -2.26 -12.96
C GLU A 3 25.45 -2.61 -12.01
N LYS A 4 24.21 -2.27 -12.39
CA LYS A 4 23.03 -2.69 -11.63
C LYS A 4 22.92 -4.19 -11.73
N GLN A 5 22.84 -4.86 -10.59
CA GLN A 5 22.69 -6.31 -10.55
C GLN A 5 21.20 -6.65 -10.73
N SER A 6 20.90 -7.53 -11.69
CA SER A 6 19.55 -8.06 -11.86
C SER A 6 19.20 -9.02 -10.71
N ASN A 7 17.92 -9.05 -10.35
CA ASN A 7 17.43 -9.94 -9.30
C ASN A 7 16.90 -11.25 -9.91
N GLU A 8 17.48 -12.40 -9.53
CA GLU A 8 17.11 -13.71 -10.07
C GLU A 8 15.61 -14.03 -9.93
N GLN A 9 14.99 -13.63 -8.84
CA GLN A 9 13.55 -13.86 -8.63
C GLN A 9 12.69 -12.97 -9.55
N VAL A 10 13.17 -11.78 -9.88
CA VAL A 10 12.51 -10.91 -10.88
C VAL A 10 12.68 -11.48 -12.26
N GLU A 11 13.85 -11.99 -12.61
CA GLU A 11 14.07 -12.71 -13.90
C GLU A 11 13.12 -13.91 -14.02
N ALA A 12 13.01 -14.73 -12.98
CA ALA A 12 12.08 -15.86 -12.96
C ALA A 12 10.61 -15.42 -13.10
N PHE A 13 10.23 -14.28 -12.47
CA PHE A 13 8.89 -13.71 -12.61
C PHE A 13 8.61 -13.25 -14.04
N LEU A 14 9.56 -12.58 -14.69
CA LEU A 14 9.42 -12.05 -16.05
C LEU A 14 9.40 -13.19 -17.12
N ASN A 15 10.03 -14.32 -16.82
CA ASN A 15 10.05 -15.48 -17.71
C ASN A 15 8.84 -16.40 -17.53
N LYS A 16 8.05 -16.19 -16.49
CA LYS A 16 6.80 -16.93 -16.27
C LYS A 16 5.74 -16.47 -17.27
N GLU A 17 5.05 -17.43 -17.90
CA GLU A 17 3.93 -17.14 -18.79
C GLU A 17 2.84 -16.29 -18.08
N SER A 18 2.48 -15.17 -18.67
CA SER A 18 1.49 -14.24 -18.16
C SER A 18 0.90 -13.43 -19.30
N GLN A 19 -0.36 -13.05 -19.18
CA GLN A 19 -1.00 -12.11 -20.13
C GLN A 19 -0.31 -10.73 -20.18
N TRP A 20 0.50 -10.39 -19.16
CA TRP A 20 1.22 -9.11 -19.02
C TRP A 20 2.72 -9.25 -19.19
N GLN A 21 3.21 -10.35 -19.78
CA GLN A 21 4.63 -10.63 -19.81
C GLN A 21 5.44 -9.58 -20.57
N GLU A 22 4.95 -9.09 -21.70
CA GLU A 22 5.64 -8.09 -22.51
C GLU A 22 5.59 -6.70 -21.85
N GLU A 23 4.47 -6.36 -21.23
CA GLU A 23 4.30 -5.13 -20.43
C GLU A 23 5.27 -5.13 -19.23
N TYR A 24 5.41 -6.25 -18.53
CA TYR A 24 6.35 -6.39 -17.42
C TYR A 24 7.80 -6.20 -17.86
N LYS A 25 8.20 -6.84 -18.95
CA LYS A 25 9.54 -6.70 -19.51
C LYS A 25 9.84 -5.26 -19.92
N TYR A 26 8.89 -4.61 -20.59
CA TYR A 26 9.06 -3.23 -21.03
C TYR A 26 9.15 -2.27 -19.85
N LEU A 27 8.24 -2.35 -18.88
CA LEU A 27 8.26 -1.52 -17.68
C LEU A 27 9.54 -1.74 -16.86
N ARG A 28 9.97 -3.00 -16.73
CA ARG A 28 11.24 -3.34 -16.07
C ARG A 28 12.42 -2.69 -16.78
N ALA A 29 12.51 -2.82 -18.10
CA ALA A 29 13.60 -2.25 -18.88
C ALA A 29 13.65 -0.72 -18.74
N LEU A 30 12.49 -0.06 -18.77
CA LEU A 30 12.37 1.39 -18.61
C LEU A 30 12.86 1.82 -17.21
N ILE A 31 12.38 1.19 -16.14
CA ILE A 31 12.79 1.52 -14.78
C ILE A 31 14.27 1.24 -14.57
N PHE A 32 14.75 0.08 -15.03
CA PHE A 32 16.11 -0.38 -14.82
C PHE A 32 17.14 0.49 -15.55
N ASN A 33 16.84 0.92 -16.76
CA ASN A 33 17.76 1.72 -17.58
C ASN A 33 17.70 3.22 -17.28
N GLU A 34 16.54 3.76 -16.96
CA GLU A 34 16.30 5.20 -16.85
C GLU A 34 16.39 5.73 -15.40
N THR A 35 16.56 4.85 -14.40
CA THR A 35 16.59 5.27 -13.00
C THR A 35 17.80 4.69 -12.25
N GLU A 36 18.09 5.22 -11.09
CA GLU A 36 19.09 4.70 -10.14
C GLU A 36 18.50 3.63 -9.17
N LEU A 37 17.22 3.25 -9.32
CA LEU A 37 16.57 2.31 -8.43
C LEU A 37 17.19 0.92 -8.51
N GLU A 38 17.28 0.26 -7.36
CA GLU A 38 17.74 -1.13 -7.21
C GLU A 38 16.55 -2.08 -7.35
N GLU A 39 16.76 -3.20 -8.05
CA GLU A 39 15.73 -4.20 -8.26
C GLU A 39 15.64 -5.16 -7.08
N ALA A 40 14.44 -5.42 -6.59
CA ALA A 40 14.13 -6.36 -5.53
C ALA A 40 12.85 -7.15 -5.86
N TYR A 41 12.68 -8.31 -5.25
CA TYR A 41 11.46 -9.09 -5.36
C TYR A 41 10.72 -9.08 -4.03
N LYS A 42 9.54 -8.44 -3.99
CA LYS A 42 8.75 -8.28 -2.76
C LYS A 42 7.28 -8.57 -3.04
N TRP A 43 6.63 -9.25 -2.12
CA TRP A 43 5.20 -9.62 -2.22
C TRP A 43 4.86 -10.30 -3.54
N MET A 44 5.77 -11.15 -4.04
CA MET A 44 5.65 -11.89 -5.31
C MET A 44 5.65 -10.99 -6.56
N HIS A 45 6.22 -9.78 -6.49
CA HIS A 45 6.27 -8.82 -7.59
C HIS A 45 7.65 -8.13 -7.70
N PRO A 46 8.02 -7.67 -8.91
CA PRO A 46 9.15 -6.78 -9.09
C PRO A 46 8.93 -5.47 -8.34
N CYS A 47 9.84 -5.14 -7.44
CA CYS A 47 9.82 -3.93 -6.62
C CYS A 47 11.14 -3.19 -6.79
N TYR A 48 11.08 -1.89 -6.98
CA TYR A 48 12.26 -1.05 -7.17
C TYR A 48 12.43 -0.15 -5.96
N THR A 49 13.65 -0.13 -5.44
CA THR A 49 13.98 0.49 -4.16
C THR A 49 15.06 1.55 -4.29
N LEU A 50 15.10 2.47 -3.34
CA LEU A 50 16.19 3.43 -3.15
C LEU A 50 16.64 3.36 -1.69
N ASN A 51 17.91 3.04 -1.44
CA ASN A 51 18.44 2.88 -0.07
C ASN A 51 17.55 1.93 0.77
N ASN A 52 17.20 0.77 0.23
CA ASN A 52 16.30 -0.24 0.82
C ASN A 52 14.84 0.20 1.07
N LYS A 53 14.44 1.39 0.63
CA LYS A 53 13.06 1.86 0.74
C LYS A 53 12.31 1.66 -0.57
N ASN A 54 11.10 1.12 -0.48
CA ASN A 54 10.29 0.82 -1.66
C ASN A 54 9.81 2.11 -2.32
N VAL A 55 10.03 2.24 -3.62
CA VAL A 55 9.62 3.39 -4.43
C VAL A 55 8.47 3.03 -5.35
N VAL A 56 8.66 2.04 -6.21
CA VAL A 56 7.65 1.60 -7.17
C VAL A 56 7.63 0.09 -7.30
N LEU A 57 6.46 -0.48 -7.59
CA LEU A 57 6.24 -1.91 -7.78
C LEU A 57 5.42 -2.12 -9.06
N ILE A 58 5.80 -3.15 -9.85
CA ILE A 58 5.03 -3.57 -11.03
C ILE A 58 4.03 -4.64 -10.60
N HIS A 59 2.74 -4.45 -10.90
CA HIS A 59 1.68 -5.40 -10.55
C HIS A 59 0.65 -5.53 -11.67
N GLY A 60 0.41 -6.76 -12.12
CA GLY A 60 -0.66 -7.07 -13.07
C GLY A 60 -1.96 -7.46 -12.36
N PHE A 61 -3.05 -6.92 -12.86
CA PHE A 61 -4.41 -7.24 -12.47
C PHE A 61 -5.13 -7.95 -13.62
N LYS A 62 -6.39 -8.31 -13.45
CA LYS A 62 -7.16 -9.00 -14.49
C LYS A 62 -7.24 -8.18 -15.79
N ASN A 63 -7.47 -6.87 -15.69
CA ASN A 63 -7.78 -6.00 -16.82
C ASN A 63 -6.74 -4.92 -17.10
N TYR A 64 -5.70 -4.80 -16.27
CA TYR A 64 -4.65 -3.78 -16.43
C TYR A 64 -3.37 -4.20 -15.72
N VAL A 65 -2.25 -3.64 -16.14
CA VAL A 65 -0.99 -3.63 -15.41
C VAL A 65 -0.76 -2.25 -14.81
N ALA A 66 -0.11 -2.18 -13.65
CA ALA A 66 0.11 -0.92 -12.96
C ALA A 66 1.53 -0.76 -12.43
N LEU A 67 2.01 0.48 -12.42
CA LEU A 67 3.07 0.96 -11.55
C LEU A 67 2.45 1.48 -10.26
N LEU A 68 2.74 0.84 -9.13
CA LEU A 68 2.29 1.26 -7.81
C LEU A 68 3.40 2.07 -7.15
N PHE A 69 3.22 3.37 -7.04
CA PHE A 69 4.12 4.28 -6.32
C PHE A 69 3.78 4.28 -4.84
N HIS A 70 4.69 3.81 -3.98
CA HIS A 70 4.45 3.65 -2.53
C HIS A 70 4.13 4.97 -1.81
N LYS A 71 4.71 6.08 -2.26
CA LYS A 71 4.43 7.44 -1.78
C LYS A 71 3.66 8.27 -2.81
N GLY A 72 2.84 7.64 -3.63
CA GLY A 72 2.17 8.27 -4.77
C GLY A 72 1.34 9.52 -4.42
N ALA A 73 0.79 9.58 -3.19
CA ALA A 73 0.06 10.74 -2.71
C ALA A 73 0.94 12.01 -2.50
N MET A 74 2.27 11.86 -2.52
CA MET A 74 3.24 12.96 -2.35
C MET A 74 3.79 13.46 -3.69
N LEU A 75 3.45 12.81 -4.79
CA LEU A 75 3.93 13.17 -6.13
C LEU A 75 3.10 14.31 -6.70
N GLU A 76 3.73 15.16 -7.47
CA GLU A 76 3.01 16.12 -8.31
C GLU A 76 2.33 15.36 -9.45
N ASP A 77 0.99 15.33 -9.43
CA ASP A 77 0.20 14.62 -10.44
C ASP A 77 -0.05 15.50 -11.67
N LYS A 78 1.05 15.84 -12.37
CA LYS A 78 1.06 16.72 -13.55
C LYS A 78 0.11 16.26 -14.66
N TYR A 79 -0.04 14.95 -14.83
CA TYR A 79 -0.88 14.37 -15.90
C TYR A 79 -2.28 13.99 -15.42
N HIS A 80 -2.58 14.13 -14.13
CA HIS A 80 -3.87 13.77 -13.52
C HIS A 80 -4.28 12.30 -13.77
N THR A 81 -3.31 11.40 -13.74
CA THR A 81 -3.47 9.98 -14.07
C THR A 81 -3.19 9.04 -12.90
N LEU A 82 -2.72 9.57 -11.76
CA LEU A 82 -2.46 8.77 -10.57
C LEU A 82 -3.76 8.39 -9.86
N ILE A 83 -4.02 7.09 -9.75
CA ILE A 83 -5.26 6.55 -9.22
C ILE A 83 -5.06 6.06 -7.78
N GLN A 84 -5.90 6.53 -6.87
CA GLN A 84 -6.04 5.94 -5.55
C GLN A 84 -6.85 4.65 -5.66
N GLN A 85 -6.26 3.50 -5.30
CA GLN A 85 -6.88 2.20 -5.52
C GLN A 85 -8.18 2.01 -4.73
N THR A 86 -8.21 2.47 -3.49
CA THR A 86 -9.40 2.52 -2.62
C THR A 86 -9.28 3.72 -1.68
N GLU A 87 -10.39 4.18 -1.13
CA GLU A 87 -10.41 5.29 -0.15
C GLU A 87 -9.49 5.05 1.07
N LYS A 88 -9.19 3.79 1.38
CA LYS A 88 -8.34 3.38 2.51
C LYS A 88 -6.85 3.47 2.23
N VAL A 89 -6.45 3.43 0.96
CA VAL A 89 -5.05 3.51 0.55
C VAL A 89 -4.61 4.98 0.58
N GLN A 90 -4.07 5.43 1.71
CA GLN A 90 -3.73 6.84 1.91
C GLN A 90 -2.47 7.25 1.13
N ALA A 91 -1.43 6.40 1.12
CA ALA A 91 -0.11 6.75 0.59
C ALA A 91 0.10 6.39 -0.87
N ALA A 92 -0.29 5.18 -1.26
CA ALA A 92 0.04 4.68 -2.60
C ALA A 92 -0.89 5.22 -3.69
N ARG A 93 -0.35 5.33 -4.91
CA ARG A 93 -1.11 5.63 -6.14
C ARG A 93 -0.67 4.69 -7.23
N GLN A 94 -1.57 4.38 -8.15
CA GLN A 94 -1.32 3.54 -9.32
C GLN A 94 -1.36 4.36 -10.60
N LEU A 95 -0.38 4.12 -11.46
CA LEU A 95 -0.43 4.48 -12.87
C LEU A 95 -0.78 3.20 -13.63
N ARG A 96 -1.93 3.16 -14.31
CA ARG A 96 -2.50 1.97 -14.94
C ARG A 96 -2.39 2.00 -16.44
N PHE A 97 -2.27 0.81 -17.04
CA PHE A 97 -2.16 0.60 -18.47
C PHE A 97 -2.92 -0.66 -18.89
N GLU A 98 -3.59 -0.63 -20.03
CA GLU A 98 -4.38 -1.75 -20.54
C GLU A 98 -3.59 -2.63 -21.53
N ASN A 99 -2.51 -2.10 -22.12
CA ASN A 99 -1.67 -2.82 -23.09
C ASN A 99 -0.30 -2.16 -23.28
N LEU A 100 0.61 -2.88 -23.97
CA LEU A 100 1.96 -2.43 -24.24
C LEU A 100 2.02 -1.12 -25.06
N THR A 101 1.14 -0.95 -26.04
CA THR A 101 1.11 0.26 -26.88
C THR A 101 0.84 1.49 -26.02
N GLU A 102 -0.08 1.40 -25.07
CA GLU A 102 -0.34 2.50 -24.14
C GLU A 102 0.88 2.83 -23.26
N ILE A 103 1.58 1.80 -22.75
CA ILE A 103 2.81 2.01 -21.98
C ILE A 103 3.86 2.73 -22.81
N GLN A 104 4.05 2.31 -24.06
CA GLN A 104 5.02 2.93 -24.97
C GLN A 104 4.67 4.38 -25.29
N ALA A 105 3.41 4.66 -25.56
CA ALA A 105 2.91 6.02 -25.83
C ALA A 105 3.07 6.96 -24.63
N ARG A 106 3.01 6.42 -23.41
CA ARG A 106 3.12 7.17 -22.16
C ARG A 106 4.49 7.06 -21.47
N SER A 107 5.53 6.69 -22.21
CA SER A 107 6.87 6.48 -21.64
C SER A 107 7.45 7.73 -20.97
N GLU A 108 7.25 8.93 -21.52
CA GLU A 108 7.69 10.18 -20.90
C GLU A 108 6.92 10.52 -19.61
N GLU A 109 5.64 10.22 -19.56
CA GLU A 109 4.83 10.31 -18.32
C GLU A 109 5.34 9.36 -17.25
N ILE A 110 5.66 8.11 -17.61
CA ILE A 110 6.23 7.14 -16.68
C ILE A 110 7.57 7.63 -16.13
N LYS A 111 8.46 8.13 -16.98
CA LYS A 111 9.75 8.70 -16.58
C LYS A 111 9.58 9.87 -15.61
N TYR A 112 8.62 10.75 -15.89
CA TYR A 112 8.29 11.87 -15.00
C TYR A 112 7.90 11.39 -13.59
N TYR A 113 6.95 10.43 -13.47
CA TYR A 113 6.53 9.94 -12.18
C TYR A 113 7.62 9.14 -11.44
N LEU A 114 8.47 8.42 -12.16
CA LEU A 114 9.65 7.77 -11.58
C LEU A 114 10.62 8.79 -10.98
N ALA A 115 10.90 9.88 -11.70
CA ALA A 115 11.76 10.96 -11.21
C ALA A 115 11.17 11.65 -9.98
N GLU A 116 9.88 11.98 -9.99
CA GLU A 116 9.19 12.56 -8.84
C GLU A 116 9.18 11.60 -7.63
N ALA A 117 8.99 10.28 -7.84
CA ALA A 117 9.02 9.29 -6.77
C ALA A 117 10.42 9.18 -6.13
N ILE A 118 11.49 9.19 -6.94
CA ILE A 118 12.88 9.21 -6.48
C ILE A 118 13.17 10.49 -5.69
N LYS A 119 12.76 11.65 -6.20
CA LYS A 119 12.90 12.95 -5.55
C LYS A 119 12.18 12.98 -4.18
N ALA A 120 10.94 12.46 -4.11
CA ALA A 120 10.19 12.36 -2.88
C ALA A 120 10.87 11.45 -1.85
N GLU A 121 11.48 10.33 -2.29
CA GLU A 121 12.22 9.43 -1.42
C GLU A 121 13.52 10.07 -0.91
N LYS A 122 14.29 10.70 -1.78
CA LYS A 122 15.54 11.44 -1.41
C LYS A 122 15.27 12.58 -0.43
N ALA A 123 14.17 13.28 -0.61
CA ALA A 123 13.74 14.36 0.29
C ALA A 123 13.24 13.86 1.65
N GLY A 124 13.18 12.53 1.85
CA GLY A 124 12.67 11.94 3.10
C GLY A 124 11.20 12.23 3.38
N LYS A 125 10.42 12.63 2.35
CA LYS A 125 8.99 12.93 2.50
C LYS A 125 8.26 11.73 3.12
N LYS A 126 7.39 12.00 4.08
CA LYS A 126 6.53 10.99 4.72
C LYS A 126 5.08 11.37 4.46
N VAL A 127 4.28 10.39 4.06
CA VAL A 127 2.83 10.59 3.95
C VAL A 127 2.28 10.66 5.37
N GLU A 128 1.61 11.76 5.67
CA GLU A 128 0.86 11.88 6.92
C GLU A 128 -0.34 10.94 6.84
N MET A 129 -0.28 9.89 7.64
CA MET A 129 -1.38 8.94 7.77
C MET A 129 -2.37 9.48 8.77
N LYS A 130 -3.67 9.29 8.53
CA LYS A 130 -4.69 9.60 9.54
C LYS A 130 -4.33 8.91 10.84
N LYS A 131 -4.34 9.67 11.91
CA LYS A 131 -4.17 9.13 13.27
C LYS A 131 -5.43 8.38 13.69
N THR A 132 -5.29 7.49 14.67
CA THR A 132 -6.42 6.73 15.19
C THR A 132 -7.55 7.63 15.73
N GLU A 133 -7.19 8.74 16.34
CA GLU A 133 -8.11 9.75 16.88
C GLU A 133 -9.01 10.40 15.80
N GLU A 134 -8.62 10.30 14.52
CA GLU A 134 -9.40 10.79 13.38
C GLU A 134 -10.44 9.77 12.88
N TYR A 135 -10.42 8.54 13.41
CA TYR A 135 -11.44 7.53 13.09
C TYR A 135 -12.56 7.58 14.11
N VAL A 136 -13.80 7.63 13.62
CA VAL A 136 -14.97 7.59 14.48
C VAL A 136 -15.06 6.21 15.14
N ILE A 137 -14.92 6.17 16.46
CA ILE A 137 -15.08 4.95 17.24
C ILE A 137 -16.56 4.55 17.21
N PRO A 138 -16.89 3.28 16.92
CA PRO A 138 -18.28 2.83 16.98
C PRO A 138 -18.87 3.00 18.37
N LYS A 139 -20.10 3.53 18.48
CA LYS A 139 -20.78 3.78 19.74
C LYS A 139 -20.83 2.56 20.67
N GLU A 140 -20.93 1.37 20.10
CA GLU A 140 -20.94 0.12 20.85
C GLU A 140 -19.58 -0.19 21.49
N LEU A 141 -18.49 0.24 20.86
CA LEU A 141 -17.16 0.12 21.44
C LEU A 141 -16.93 1.19 22.52
N GLU A 142 -17.41 2.43 22.31
CA GLU A 142 -17.38 3.50 23.31
C GLU A 142 -18.17 3.10 24.56
N ALA A 143 -19.40 2.61 24.39
CA ALA A 143 -20.22 2.12 25.50
C ALA A 143 -19.51 1.00 26.29
N LYS A 144 -18.80 0.09 25.59
CA LYS A 144 -18.04 -0.97 26.28
C LYS A 144 -16.81 -0.41 27.02
N PHE A 145 -16.20 0.66 26.54
CA PHE A 145 -15.13 1.35 27.27
C PHE A 145 -15.64 2.00 28.58
N GLU A 146 -16.83 2.60 28.55
CA GLU A 146 -17.46 3.14 29.74
C GLU A 146 -17.77 2.04 30.77
N GLU A 147 -18.25 0.87 30.32
CA GLU A 147 -18.49 -0.30 31.17
C GLU A 147 -17.20 -0.91 31.73
N MET A 148 -16.11 -0.81 30.96
CA MET A 148 -14.86 -1.53 31.19
C MET A 148 -13.62 -0.65 30.93
N PRO A 149 -13.27 0.28 31.87
CA PRO A 149 -12.14 1.22 31.70
C PRO A 149 -10.80 0.55 31.42
N GLN A 150 -10.61 -0.70 31.88
CA GLN A 150 -9.41 -1.49 31.59
C GLN A 150 -9.33 -1.84 30.10
N LEU A 151 -10.45 -2.10 29.43
CA LEU A 151 -10.51 -2.37 28.01
C LEU A 151 -10.06 -1.15 27.20
N GLU A 152 -10.55 0.03 27.57
CA GLU A 152 -10.17 1.32 26.97
C GLU A 152 -8.65 1.53 27.09
N SER A 153 -8.11 1.41 28.30
CA SER A 153 -6.67 1.56 28.56
C SER A 153 -5.83 0.59 27.74
N SER A 154 -6.28 -0.67 27.61
CA SER A 154 -5.59 -1.68 26.79
C SER A 154 -5.71 -1.39 25.31
N PHE A 155 -6.85 -0.92 24.83
CA PHE A 155 -7.08 -0.55 23.44
C PHE A 155 -6.14 0.59 23.00
N TYR A 156 -6.01 1.65 23.78
CA TYR A 156 -5.13 2.77 23.45
C TYR A 156 -3.64 2.47 23.57
N LYS A 157 -3.25 1.36 24.23
CA LYS A 157 -1.88 0.83 24.20
C LYS A 157 -1.54 0.05 22.94
N LEU A 158 -2.54 -0.37 22.17
CA LEU A 158 -2.31 -1.02 20.88
C LEU A 158 -1.67 -0.03 19.89
N THR A 159 -0.95 -0.57 18.90
CA THR A 159 -0.45 0.27 17.81
C THR A 159 -1.61 0.90 17.03
N PRO A 160 -1.44 2.08 16.42
CA PRO A 160 -2.50 2.76 15.64
C PRO A 160 -3.12 1.86 14.56
N GLY A 161 -2.31 1.02 13.91
CA GLY A 161 -2.81 0.06 12.92
C GLY A 161 -3.74 -0.99 13.50
N ARG A 162 -3.44 -1.52 14.71
CA ARG A 162 -4.29 -2.50 15.41
C ARG A 162 -5.59 -1.85 15.89
N GLN A 163 -5.53 -0.64 16.45
CA GLN A 163 -6.72 0.12 16.84
C GLN A 163 -7.64 0.34 15.64
N HIS A 164 -7.08 0.79 14.50
CA HIS A 164 -7.84 1.01 13.28
C HIS A 164 -8.51 -0.28 12.76
N GLN A 165 -7.85 -1.43 12.85
CA GLN A 165 -8.46 -2.70 12.44
C GLN A 165 -9.73 -3.01 13.24
N TYR A 166 -9.70 -2.83 14.57
CA TYR A 166 -10.87 -3.05 15.42
C TYR A 166 -11.99 -2.05 15.12
N ILE A 167 -11.68 -0.74 15.10
CA ILE A 167 -12.65 0.32 14.78
C ILE A 167 -13.35 0.01 13.45
N TYR A 168 -12.55 -0.28 12.43
CA TYR A 168 -13.05 -0.55 11.11
C TYR A 168 -13.93 -1.83 11.06
N HIS A 169 -13.44 -2.93 11.60
CA HIS A 169 -14.18 -4.20 11.57
C HIS A 169 -15.50 -4.10 12.34
N ILE A 170 -15.51 -3.48 13.51
CA ILE A 170 -16.72 -3.28 14.29
C ILE A 170 -17.68 -2.35 13.54
N GLY A 171 -17.19 -1.20 13.07
CA GLY A 171 -18.01 -0.16 12.42
C GLY A 171 -18.62 -0.56 11.08
N GLN A 172 -18.03 -1.53 10.35
CA GLN A 172 -18.57 -2.01 9.07
C GLN A 172 -19.94 -2.67 9.17
N ALA A 173 -20.34 -3.16 10.34
CA ALA A 173 -21.61 -3.82 10.49
C ALA A 173 -22.77 -2.80 10.50
N LYS A 174 -23.76 -3.01 9.65
CA LYS A 174 -24.93 -2.13 9.56
C LYS A 174 -25.79 -2.16 10.82
N ARG A 175 -25.97 -3.34 11.46
CA ARG A 175 -26.82 -3.54 12.63
C ARG A 175 -26.02 -3.38 13.92
N SER A 176 -26.58 -2.64 14.89
CA SER A 176 -25.99 -2.45 16.22
C SER A 176 -25.70 -3.76 16.95
N GLU A 177 -26.64 -4.70 16.94
CA GLU A 177 -26.45 -6.03 17.54
C GLU A 177 -25.22 -6.78 16.99
N THR A 178 -24.93 -6.60 15.70
CA THR A 178 -23.75 -7.22 15.07
C THR A 178 -22.48 -6.52 15.54
N ARG A 179 -22.52 -5.19 15.70
CA ARG A 179 -21.39 -4.43 16.24
C ARG A 179 -21.10 -4.82 17.69
N GLN A 180 -22.14 -4.96 18.52
CA GLN A 180 -22.01 -5.43 19.91
C GLN A 180 -21.36 -6.83 19.97
N LYS A 181 -21.86 -7.79 19.18
CA LYS A 181 -21.27 -9.15 19.10
C LYS A 181 -19.80 -9.10 18.67
N ARG A 182 -19.45 -8.19 17.77
CA ARG A 182 -18.05 -8.02 17.36
C ARG A 182 -17.19 -7.42 18.48
N VAL A 183 -17.71 -6.45 19.23
CA VAL A 183 -17.01 -5.91 20.42
C VAL A 183 -16.75 -7.04 21.42
N GLU A 184 -17.78 -7.77 21.83
CA GLU A 184 -17.67 -8.86 22.81
C GLU A 184 -16.64 -9.91 22.38
N LYS A 185 -16.62 -10.26 21.10
CA LYS A 185 -15.68 -11.25 20.55
C LYS A 185 -14.22 -10.86 20.77
N TYR A 186 -13.90 -9.56 20.75
CA TYR A 186 -12.50 -9.11 20.75
C TYR A 186 -12.02 -8.54 22.10
N ILE A 187 -12.83 -8.55 23.14
CA ILE A 187 -12.47 -8.04 24.48
C ILE A 187 -11.16 -8.67 24.94
N ASN A 188 -11.08 -9.98 24.98
CA ASN A 188 -9.90 -10.69 25.50
C ASN A 188 -8.65 -10.39 24.68
N GLN A 189 -8.75 -10.35 23.34
CA GLN A 189 -7.61 -10.03 22.48
C GLN A 189 -7.08 -8.62 22.71
N ILE A 190 -7.99 -7.65 22.90
CA ILE A 190 -7.61 -6.26 23.21
C ILE A 190 -6.93 -6.18 24.57
N LEU A 191 -7.47 -6.85 25.59
CA LEU A 191 -6.89 -6.90 26.93
C LEU A 191 -5.50 -7.53 26.94
N GLU A 192 -5.26 -8.52 26.09
CA GLU A 192 -3.96 -9.16 25.90
C GLU A 192 -2.98 -8.34 25.02
N GLY A 193 -3.38 -7.17 24.54
CA GLY A 193 -2.55 -6.34 23.67
C GLY A 193 -2.37 -6.89 22.26
N LYS A 194 -3.24 -7.82 21.83
CA LYS A 194 -3.19 -8.49 20.53
C LYS A 194 -3.97 -7.73 19.45
N GLY A 195 -3.55 -7.89 18.19
CA GLY A 195 -4.32 -7.49 17.01
C GLY A 195 -5.35 -8.56 16.64
N MET A 196 -6.30 -8.23 15.75
CA MET A 196 -7.40 -9.13 15.34
C MET A 196 -6.94 -10.47 14.75
N HIS A 197 -5.75 -10.52 14.18
CA HIS A 197 -5.21 -11.69 13.47
C HIS A 197 -4.03 -12.33 14.20
N ASP A 198 -3.67 -11.81 15.39
CA ASP A 198 -2.61 -12.38 16.19
C ASP A 198 -3.12 -13.72 16.83
N LYS A 199 -2.24 -14.72 16.83
CA LYS A 199 -2.51 -16.04 17.44
C LYS A 199 -2.22 -16.03 18.93
#